data_8d95516884a1195740e04c9d892bc568
#
_entry.id   8d95516884a1195740e04c9d892bc568
#
_cell.length_a   1.000
_cell.length_b   1.000
_cell.length_c   1.000
_cell.angle_alpha   90.00
_cell.angle_beta   90.00
_cell.angle_gamma   90.00
#
_symmetry.space_group_name_H-M   'P 1'
#
loop_
_entity.id
_entity.type
_entity.pdbx_description
1 polymer ?
#
loop_
_entity_poly.entity_id
_entity_poly.type
_entity_poly.pdbx_seq_one_letter_code
_entity_poly.pdbx_strand_id
1 'polypeptide(L)'
;SLLLDLAYDGFVRGIQFDLSTDMSRLSFGSPLLNELQEGVMVNSHRLEDGSTRVLAVNMNGGLLSFSTDGFITVPVMINTDRGERVKVDLSGVQLIGQDGQNIPVAAKGDGSVALELIPMQYALYQNFPNPFNPVTEIQFDVPDVSVLDLVVYNLMGQQVRRLVNGKIQAGYHRVVWDGLNDRGESVSTGVYIYSLTSPSFHNTKKMVLLK
;
A
#
# COMPACT_ATOMS: atom_id res chain seq x y z
N SER A 1 5.93 -1.08 -1.94
CA SER A 1 7.18 -1.83 -2.19
C SER A 1 7.20 -3.11 -1.40
N LEU A 2 7.80 -4.12 -1.98
CA LEU A 2 8.07 -5.40 -1.34
C LEU A 2 9.47 -5.34 -0.72
N LEU A 3 9.56 -5.59 0.57
CA LEU A 3 10.83 -5.69 1.30
C LEU A 3 11.16 -7.17 1.47
N LEU A 4 12.34 -7.57 1.00
CA LEU A 4 12.84 -8.92 1.16
C LEU A 4 13.92 -8.94 2.24
N ASP A 5 13.67 -9.73 3.26
CA ASP A 5 14.62 -10.05 4.30
C ASP A 5 15.10 -11.49 4.13
N LEU A 6 16.40 -11.71 4.35
CA LEU A 6 17.01 -13.02 4.30
C LEU A 6 17.71 -13.31 5.63
N ALA A 7 17.13 -14.18 6.44
CA ALA A 7 17.75 -14.68 7.66
C ALA A 7 18.71 -15.82 7.31
N TYR A 8 19.94 -15.47 6.94
CA TYR A 8 21.01 -16.44 6.65
C TYR A 8 22.35 -15.91 7.16
N ASP A 9 23.04 -16.70 7.94
CA ASP A 9 24.33 -16.38 8.60
C ASP A 9 25.54 -16.97 7.88
N GLY A 10 25.36 -17.50 6.67
CA GLY A 10 26.43 -18.04 5.84
C GLY A 10 26.99 -17.05 4.81
N PHE A 11 27.97 -17.51 4.04
CA PHE A 11 28.65 -16.71 3.02
C PHE A 11 27.93 -16.80 1.67
N VAL A 12 27.24 -15.73 1.29
CA VAL A 12 26.46 -15.62 0.05
C VAL A 12 27.09 -14.58 -0.88
N ARG A 13 27.31 -14.92 -2.13
CA ARG A 13 27.79 -14.01 -3.21
C ARG A 13 26.68 -13.55 -4.13
N GLY A 14 25.61 -14.30 -4.23
CA GLY A 14 24.47 -13.98 -5.08
C GLY A 14 23.17 -14.56 -4.56
N ILE A 15 22.08 -13.88 -4.89
CA ILE A 15 20.71 -14.34 -4.64
C ILE A 15 19.89 -14.14 -5.90
N GLN A 16 19.06 -15.13 -6.22
CA GLN A 16 18.05 -15.05 -7.25
C GLN A 16 16.70 -15.49 -6.69
N PHE A 17 15.64 -14.85 -7.13
CA PHE A 17 14.26 -15.26 -6.84
C PHE A 17 13.30 -14.73 -7.90
N ASP A 18 12.15 -15.36 -7.99
CA ASP A 18 11.09 -15.00 -8.92
C ASP A 18 9.88 -14.47 -8.16
N LEU A 19 9.34 -13.34 -8.64
CA LEU A 19 8.13 -12.72 -8.16
C LEU A 19 7.02 -12.91 -9.18
N SER A 20 5.89 -13.46 -8.77
CA SER A 20 4.70 -13.61 -9.59
C SER A 20 3.47 -13.07 -8.88
N THR A 21 2.43 -12.79 -9.64
CA THR A 21 1.15 -12.31 -9.14
C THR A 21 0.03 -12.82 -10.02
N ASP A 22 -1.12 -13.07 -9.46
CA ASP A 22 -2.35 -13.44 -10.16
C ASP A 22 -3.04 -12.24 -10.83
N MET A 23 -2.54 -11.01 -10.61
CA MET A 23 -3.14 -9.79 -11.13
C MET A 23 -2.36 -9.23 -12.33
N SER A 24 -3.01 -9.16 -13.48
CA SER A 24 -2.45 -8.56 -14.71
C SER A 24 -2.16 -7.05 -14.61
N ARG A 25 -2.68 -6.40 -13.59
CA ARG A 25 -2.55 -4.94 -13.35
C ARG A 25 -1.44 -4.58 -12.38
N LEU A 26 -0.69 -5.56 -11.89
CA LEU A 26 0.46 -5.34 -11.04
C LEU A 26 1.74 -5.53 -11.85
N SER A 27 2.70 -4.64 -11.66
CA SER A 27 4.04 -4.78 -12.21
C SER A 27 5.10 -4.46 -11.16
N PHE A 28 6.24 -5.12 -11.29
CA PHE A 28 7.39 -4.88 -10.43
C PHE A 28 8.34 -3.87 -11.09
N GLY A 29 8.77 -2.88 -10.33
CA GLY A 29 9.76 -1.91 -10.76
C GLY A 29 11.18 -2.44 -10.59
N SER A 30 12.16 -1.60 -10.94
CA SER A 30 13.58 -1.96 -10.75
C SER A 30 13.90 -2.17 -9.28
N PRO A 31 14.48 -3.30 -8.91
CA PRO A 31 14.87 -3.57 -7.52
C PRO A 31 16.01 -2.65 -7.08
N LEU A 32 16.03 -2.32 -5.80
CA LEU A 32 17.03 -1.47 -5.18
C LEU A 32 17.64 -2.20 -3.97
N LEU A 33 18.94 -2.03 -3.77
CA LEU A 33 19.57 -2.41 -2.52
C LEU A 33 19.21 -1.38 -1.43
N ASN A 34 18.87 -1.85 -0.25
CA ASN A 34 18.55 -0.95 0.87
C ASN A 34 19.81 -0.27 1.41
N GLU A 35 20.94 -0.98 1.34
CA GLU A 35 22.25 -0.45 1.67
C GLU A 35 23.19 -0.60 0.48
N LEU A 36 23.92 0.46 0.14
CA LEU A 36 24.91 0.40 -0.92
C LEU A 36 26.08 -0.51 -0.50
N GLN A 37 26.34 -1.51 -1.32
CA GLN A 37 27.45 -2.45 -1.13
C GLN A 37 28.37 -2.39 -2.33
N GLU A 38 29.68 -2.24 -2.08
CA GLU A 38 30.66 -2.16 -3.15
C GLU A 38 30.68 -3.41 -4.02
N GLY A 39 30.60 -3.22 -5.31
CA GLY A 39 30.60 -4.30 -6.29
C GLY A 39 29.30 -5.10 -6.39
N VAL A 40 28.26 -4.77 -5.63
CA VAL A 40 26.97 -5.45 -5.72
C VAL A 40 26.12 -4.80 -6.79
N MET A 41 25.68 -5.63 -7.73
CA MET A 41 24.71 -5.28 -8.76
C MET A 41 23.38 -5.97 -8.47
N VAL A 42 22.28 -5.22 -8.57
CA VAL A 42 20.92 -5.76 -8.52
C VAL A 42 20.21 -5.43 -9.82
N ASN A 43 19.50 -6.39 -10.37
CA ASN A 43 18.74 -6.24 -11.61
C ASN A 43 17.49 -7.13 -11.60
N SER A 44 16.57 -6.83 -12.50
CA SER A 44 15.39 -7.67 -12.72
C SER A 44 15.10 -7.88 -14.19
N HIS A 45 14.50 -9.01 -14.50
CA HIS A 45 14.11 -9.38 -15.85
C HIS A 45 12.72 -10.03 -15.83
N ARG A 46 11.85 -9.64 -16.76
CA ARG A 46 10.53 -10.27 -16.91
C ARG A 46 10.67 -11.55 -17.73
N LEU A 47 10.14 -12.65 -17.19
CA LEU A 47 10.14 -13.96 -17.83
C LEU A 47 8.95 -14.12 -18.77
N GLU A 48 8.99 -15.16 -19.61
CA GLU A 48 7.93 -15.47 -20.59
C GLU A 48 6.58 -15.84 -19.92
N ASP A 49 6.63 -16.41 -18.73
CA ASP A 49 5.45 -16.74 -17.93
C ASP A 49 4.82 -15.52 -17.22
N GLY A 50 5.42 -14.33 -17.41
CA GLY A 50 4.96 -13.08 -16.83
C GLY A 50 5.52 -12.80 -15.43
N SER A 51 6.22 -13.74 -14.81
CA SER A 51 6.93 -13.50 -13.55
C SER A 51 8.12 -12.56 -13.74
N THR A 52 8.63 -12.00 -12.65
CA THR A 52 9.81 -11.13 -12.66
C THR A 52 10.90 -11.76 -11.83
N ARG A 53 11.99 -12.12 -12.49
CA ARG A 53 13.21 -12.62 -11.85
C ARG A 53 14.04 -11.46 -11.33
N VAL A 54 14.42 -11.52 -10.09
CA VAL A 54 15.34 -10.59 -9.44
C VAL A 54 16.65 -11.30 -9.16
N LEU A 55 17.76 -10.65 -9.48
CA LEU A 55 19.11 -11.14 -9.24
C LEU A 55 19.92 -10.06 -8.52
N ALA A 56 20.58 -10.41 -7.43
CA ALA A 56 21.60 -9.60 -6.82
C ALA A 56 22.89 -10.42 -6.68
N VAL A 57 24.00 -9.84 -7.13
CA VAL A 57 25.30 -10.53 -7.14
C VAL A 57 26.44 -9.54 -6.88
N ASN A 58 27.44 -9.98 -6.12
CA ASN A 58 28.68 -9.23 -5.96
C ASN A 58 29.64 -9.57 -7.11
N MET A 59 29.81 -8.61 -8.02
CA MET A 59 30.62 -8.76 -9.23
C MET A 59 32.13 -8.80 -8.94
N ASN A 60 32.57 -8.25 -7.79
CA ASN A 60 33.97 -8.22 -7.37
C ASN A 60 34.38 -9.50 -6.61
N GLY A 61 33.48 -10.48 -6.51
CA GLY A 61 33.74 -11.73 -5.81
C GLY A 61 33.61 -11.64 -4.29
N GLY A 62 33.19 -10.49 -3.76
CA GLY A 62 32.86 -10.32 -2.35
C GLY A 62 31.56 -11.01 -1.95
N LEU A 63 31.21 -10.91 -0.70
CA LEU A 63 29.97 -11.44 -0.13
C LEU A 63 28.87 -10.38 -0.13
N LEU A 64 27.63 -10.83 -0.12
CA LEU A 64 26.47 -9.98 0.14
C LEU A 64 26.33 -9.81 1.67
N SER A 65 26.08 -8.59 2.12
CA SER A 65 25.74 -8.28 3.50
C SER A 65 24.24 -8.10 3.63
N PHE A 66 23.64 -8.76 4.58
CA PHE A 66 22.20 -8.69 4.87
C PHE A 66 22.00 -7.86 6.14
N SER A 67 21.13 -6.85 6.07
CA SER A 67 20.78 -6.02 7.22
C SER A 67 19.42 -6.43 7.79
N THR A 68 19.18 -6.06 9.04
CA THR A 68 17.88 -6.30 9.71
C THR A 68 16.73 -5.48 9.11
N ASP A 69 17.05 -4.46 8.32
CA ASP A 69 16.06 -3.59 7.65
C ASP A 69 15.70 -4.07 6.23
N GLY A 70 15.99 -5.34 5.95
CA GLY A 70 15.81 -5.97 4.65
C GLY A 70 16.97 -5.71 3.69
N PHE A 71 17.11 -6.58 2.69
CA PHE A 71 18.24 -6.56 1.75
C PHE A 71 17.87 -5.86 0.42
N ILE A 72 16.74 -6.23 -0.16
CA ILE A 72 16.28 -5.73 -1.45
C ILE A 72 14.87 -5.16 -1.32
N THR A 73 14.68 -3.95 -1.81
CA THR A 73 13.35 -3.36 -2.02
C THR A 73 12.96 -3.47 -3.50
N VAL A 74 11.83 -4.11 -3.78
CA VAL A 74 11.24 -4.16 -5.12
C VAL A 74 10.03 -3.24 -5.15
N PRO A 75 10.06 -2.13 -5.91
CA PRO A 75 8.90 -1.27 -6.08
C PRO A 75 7.76 -2.03 -6.75
N VAL A 76 6.56 -1.87 -6.25
CA VAL A 76 5.35 -2.46 -6.81
C VAL A 76 4.49 -1.35 -7.38
N MET A 77 4.22 -1.41 -8.67
CA MET A 77 3.31 -0.49 -9.36
C MET A 77 1.98 -1.21 -9.56
N ILE A 78 0.91 -0.58 -9.12
CA ILE A 78 -0.41 -1.16 -9.13
C ILE A 78 -1.36 -0.23 -9.85
N ASN A 79 -2.03 -0.77 -10.86
CA ASN A 79 -3.05 -0.08 -11.61
C ASN A 79 -4.41 -0.79 -11.39
N THR A 80 -4.90 -0.71 -10.17
CA THR A 80 -6.16 -1.37 -9.76
C THR A 80 -7.03 -0.42 -8.95
N ASP A 81 -8.28 -0.82 -8.76
CA ASP A 81 -9.24 -0.11 -7.94
C ASP A 81 -8.84 -0.19 -6.44
N ARG A 82 -9.32 0.78 -5.68
CA ARG A 82 -8.97 0.95 -4.27
C ARG A 82 -9.37 -0.25 -3.42
N GLY A 83 -8.51 -0.61 -2.48
CA GLY A 83 -8.82 -1.57 -1.42
C GLY A 83 -8.80 -3.03 -1.84
N GLU A 84 -8.27 -3.38 -3.00
CA GLU A 84 -8.03 -4.77 -3.38
C GLU A 84 -6.80 -5.32 -2.64
N ARG A 85 -6.90 -6.56 -2.20
CA ARG A 85 -5.74 -7.32 -1.70
C ARG A 85 -5.06 -7.99 -2.87
N VAL A 86 -3.77 -7.81 -2.96
CA VAL A 86 -2.94 -8.40 -4.01
C VAL A 86 -2.07 -9.48 -3.41
N LYS A 87 -2.08 -10.65 -4.02
CA LYS A 87 -1.18 -11.73 -3.68
C LYS A 87 0.07 -11.65 -4.56
N VAL A 88 1.23 -11.66 -3.92
CA VAL A 88 2.52 -11.81 -4.59
C VAL A 88 3.15 -13.11 -4.11
N ASP A 89 3.46 -13.97 -5.04
CA ASP A 89 4.15 -15.23 -4.77
C ASP A 89 5.66 -15.07 -5.01
N LEU A 90 6.44 -15.53 -4.05
CA LEU A 90 7.89 -15.63 -4.11
C LEU A 90 8.27 -17.08 -4.39
N SER A 91 9.01 -17.31 -5.45
CA SER A 91 9.43 -18.66 -5.86
C SER A 91 10.85 -18.66 -6.40
N GLY A 92 11.38 -19.83 -6.71
CA GLY A 92 12.65 -19.98 -7.39
C GLY A 92 13.86 -19.40 -6.65
N VAL A 93 13.78 -19.32 -5.31
CA VAL A 93 14.87 -18.73 -4.49
C VAL A 93 16.12 -19.61 -4.60
N GLN A 94 17.21 -19.00 -5.03
CA GLN A 94 18.53 -19.62 -5.13
C GLN A 94 19.56 -18.70 -4.48
N LEU A 95 20.39 -19.27 -3.62
CA LEU A 95 21.55 -18.60 -3.05
C LEU A 95 22.82 -19.21 -3.67
N ILE A 96 23.76 -18.34 -4.00
CA ILE A 96 25.07 -18.72 -4.52
C ILE A 96 26.10 -18.50 -3.43
N GLY A 97 26.75 -19.58 -3.03
CA GLY A 97 27.84 -19.57 -2.04
C GLY A 97 29.12 -18.94 -2.56
N GLN A 98 30.11 -18.81 -1.68
CA GLN A 98 31.41 -18.24 -2.00
C GLN A 98 32.17 -19.04 -3.08
N ASP A 99 31.93 -20.35 -3.14
CA ASP A 99 32.52 -21.27 -4.12
C ASP A 99 31.74 -21.35 -5.44
N GLY A 100 30.67 -20.59 -5.59
CA GLY A 100 29.78 -20.61 -6.75
C GLY A 100 28.76 -21.75 -6.74
N GLN A 101 28.69 -22.54 -5.68
CA GLN A 101 27.69 -23.61 -5.56
C GLN A 101 26.34 -23.07 -5.08
N ASN A 102 25.26 -23.73 -5.51
CA ASN A 102 23.94 -23.43 -4.98
C ASN A 102 23.81 -23.85 -3.52
N ILE A 103 23.39 -22.92 -2.69
CA ILE A 103 23.03 -23.22 -1.29
C ILE A 103 21.54 -23.58 -1.27
N PRO A 104 21.19 -24.78 -0.75
CA PRO A 104 19.79 -25.17 -0.64
C PRO A 104 19.03 -24.21 0.28
N VAL A 105 17.91 -23.69 -0.19
CA VAL A 105 17.03 -22.81 0.58
C VAL A 105 15.74 -23.53 0.89
N ALA A 106 15.39 -23.62 2.16
CA ALA A 106 14.07 -24.02 2.58
C ALA A 106 13.23 -22.74 2.83
N ALA A 107 12.27 -22.48 1.98
CA ALA A 107 11.30 -21.40 2.24
C ALA A 107 10.49 -21.74 3.49
N LYS A 108 10.43 -20.83 4.45
CA LYS A 108 9.47 -20.92 5.55
C LYS A 108 8.16 -20.24 5.10
N GLY A 109 7.09 -21.02 5.08
CA GLY A 109 5.78 -20.58 4.64
C GLY A 109 5.43 -21.05 3.23
N ASP A 110 4.29 -20.61 2.73
CA ASP A 110 3.80 -20.93 1.38
C ASP A 110 4.43 -20.04 0.29
N GLY A 111 5.38 -19.18 0.66
CA GLY A 111 6.04 -18.24 -0.26
C GLY A 111 5.15 -17.12 -0.76
N SER A 112 3.94 -16.98 -0.24
CA SER A 112 3.02 -15.91 -0.63
C SER A 112 2.98 -14.78 0.40
N VAL A 113 3.00 -13.54 -0.07
CA VAL A 113 2.83 -12.34 0.74
C VAL A 113 1.55 -11.64 0.28
N ALA A 114 0.59 -11.50 1.19
CA ALA A 114 -0.54 -10.63 0.95
C ALA A 114 -0.09 -9.18 1.13
N LEU A 115 0.00 -8.42 0.03
CA LEU A 115 0.26 -7.00 0.09
C LEU A 115 -1.06 -6.27 0.36
N GLU A 116 -1.13 -5.58 1.47
CA GLU A 116 -2.18 -4.61 1.69
C GLU A 116 -1.70 -3.27 1.11
N LEU A 117 -2.43 -2.79 0.10
CA LEU A 117 -2.12 -1.53 -0.53
C LEU A 117 -2.45 -0.40 0.43
N ILE A 118 -1.46 0.39 0.78
CA ILE A 118 -1.65 1.61 1.52
C ILE A 118 -1.46 2.81 0.59
N PRO A 119 -2.26 3.86 0.71
CA PRO A 119 -2.07 5.08 -0.05
C PRO A 119 -0.76 5.78 0.34
N MET A 120 -0.13 6.47 -0.61
CA MET A 120 1.12 7.20 -0.35
C MET A 120 0.89 8.60 0.25
N GLN A 121 -0.34 9.11 0.22
CA GLN A 121 -0.70 10.44 0.73
C GLN A 121 -2.16 10.49 1.14
N TYR A 122 -2.48 11.44 2.01
CA TYR A 122 -3.87 11.70 2.37
C TYR A 122 -4.65 12.19 1.16
N ALA A 123 -5.88 11.71 1.02
CA ALA A 123 -6.83 12.24 0.05
C ALA A 123 -8.25 12.22 0.61
N LEU A 124 -9.06 13.19 0.22
CA LEU A 124 -10.50 13.21 0.43
C LEU A 124 -11.18 13.29 -0.93
N TYR A 125 -12.08 12.37 -1.23
CA TYR A 125 -12.73 12.29 -2.53
C TYR A 125 -14.12 12.86 -2.50
N GLN A 126 -14.63 13.17 -3.70
CA GLN A 126 -16.00 13.60 -3.86
C GLN A 126 -16.94 12.47 -3.47
N ASN A 127 -17.93 12.75 -2.64
CA ASN A 127 -18.97 11.79 -2.27
C ASN A 127 -19.72 11.29 -3.51
N PHE A 128 -20.14 10.05 -3.47
CA PHE A 128 -20.93 9.45 -4.54
C PHE A 128 -22.10 8.62 -3.97
N PRO A 129 -23.31 8.82 -4.52
CA PRO A 129 -23.71 9.82 -5.53
C PRO A 129 -23.64 11.26 -4.98
N ASN A 130 -23.55 12.25 -5.88
CA ASN A 130 -23.68 13.66 -5.59
C ASN A 130 -24.29 14.39 -6.81
N PRO A 131 -25.53 14.93 -6.76
CA PRO A 131 -26.43 14.95 -5.61
C PRO A 131 -26.88 13.56 -5.13
N PHE A 132 -27.30 13.45 -3.85
CA PHE A 132 -27.69 12.17 -3.24
C PHE A 132 -29.06 12.24 -2.55
N ASN A 133 -29.69 11.06 -2.32
CA ASN A 133 -31.00 10.93 -1.67
C ASN A 133 -31.15 9.55 -0.99
N PRO A 134 -31.27 9.46 0.33
CA PRO A 134 -30.63 10.33 1.33
C PRO A 134 -29.21 9.86 1.65
N VAL A 135 -28.72 8.81 0.97
CA VAL A 135 -27.48 8.10 1.30
C VAL A 135 -26.37 8.43 0.29
N THR A 136 -25.19 8.66 0.80
CA THR A 136 -23.98 8.85 -0.01
C THR A 136 -22.75 8.23 0.68
N GLU A 137 -21.78 7.83 -0.12
CA GLU A 137 -20.49 7.33 0.36
C GLU A 137 -19.41 8.40 0.20
N ILE A 138 -18.60 8.57 1.22
CA ILE A 138 -17.41 9.42 1.23
C ILE A 138 -16.19 8.52 1.33
N GLN A 139 -15.27 8.67 0.39
CA GLN A 139 -14.01 7.93 0.36
C GLN A 139 -12.85 8.85 0.74
N PHE A 140 -11.89 8.29 1.48
CA PHE A 140 -10.68 8.98 1.86
C PHE A 140 -9.51 8.00 2.05
N ASP A 141 -8.28 8.51 1.86
CA ASP A 141 -7.06 7.74 1.92
C ASP A 141 -6.22 8.20 3.11
N VAL A 142 -5.59 7.24 3.80
CA VAL A 142 -4.76 7.44 4.99
C VAL A 142 -3.43 6.73 4.78
N PRO A 143 -2.30 7.45 4.61
CA PRO A 143 -1.00 6.85 4.31
C PRO A 143 -0.34 6.18 5.51
N ASP A 144 -0.62 6.66 6.71
CA ASP A 144 -0.05 6.19 7.97
C ASP A 144 -1.11 6.19 9.08
N VAL A 145 -0.83 5.48 10.16
CA VAL A 145 -1.74 5.43 11.32
C VAL A 145 -1.88 6.84 11.92
N SER A 146 -3.08 7.41 11.85
CA SER A 146 -3.32 8.79 12.24
C SER A 146 -4.63 8.99 12.98
N VAL A 147 -4.72 10.07 13.76
CA VAL A 147 -5.96 10.51 14.37
C VAL A 147 -6.71 11.38 13.38
N LEU A 148 -7.90 10.94 12.98
CA LEU A 148 -8.73 11.61 11.99
C LEU A 148 -10.05 12.08 12.58
N ASP A 149 -10.52 13.19 12.04
CA ASP A 149 -11.87 13.72 12.27
C ASP A 149 -12.52 14.02 10.92
N LEU A 150 -13.61 13.31 10.60
CA LEU A 150 -14.43 13.54 9.42
C LEU A 150 -15.80 14.04 9.87
N VAL A 151 -16.07 15.30 9.57
CA VAL A 151 -17.26 16.01 10.08
C VAL A 151 -18.04 16.62 8.93
N VAL A 152 -19.36 16.54 8.99
CA VAL A 152 -20.30 17.21 8.10
C VAL A 152 -20.80 18.50 8.76
N TYR A 153 -20.83 19.59 7.99
CA TYR A 153 -21.27 20.91 8.40
C TYR A 153 -22.40 21.43 7.47
N ASN A 154 -23.24 22.26 8.01
CA ASN A 154 -24.15 23.08 7.19
C ASN A 154 -23.43 24.34 6.66
N LEU A 155 -24.12 25.13 5.82
CA LEU A 155 -23.55 26.37 5.27
C LEU A 155 -23.26 27.48 6.31
N MET A 156 -23.81 27.37 7.52
CA MET A 156 -23.50 28.26 8.63
C MET A 156 -22.25 27.85 9.42
N GLY A 157 -21.60 26.75 9.01
CA GLY A 157 -20.43 26.19 9.68
C GLY A 157 -20.76 25.41 10.96
N GLN A 158 -22.03 25.11 11.21
CA GLN A 158 -22.44 24.31 12.37
C GLN A 158 -22.26 22.82 12.06
N GLN A 159 -21.69 22.06 13.01
CA GLN A 159 -21.56 20.63 12.91
C GLN A 159 -22.94 19.98 12.85
N VAL A 160 -23.11 19.13 11.84
CA VAL A 160 -24.32 18.33 11.61
C VAL A 160 -24.10 16.90 12.03
N ARG A 161 -23.02 16.29 11.56
CA ARG A 161 -22.70 14.89 11.86
C ARG A 161 -21.18 14.70 11.92
N ARG A 162 -20.72 13.96 12.93
CA ARG A 162 -19.34 13.46 12.98
C ARG A 162 -19.34 12.01 12.52
N LEU A 163 -18.70 11.76 11.36
CA LEU A 163 -18.71 10.44 10.71
C LEU A 163 -17.54 9.56 11.16
N VAL A 164 -16.38 10.17 11.38
CA VAL A 164 -15.18 9.49 11.88
C VAL A 164 -14.56 10.35 12.97
N ASN A 165 -14.12 9.74 14.06
CA ASN A 165 -13.35 10.41 15.09
C ASN A 165 -12.48 9.38 15.81
N GLY A 166 -11.15 9.50 15.68
CA GLY A 166 -10.22 8.64 16.39
C GLY A 166 -9.05 8.17 15.55
N LYS A 167 -8.34 7.17 16.06
CA LYS A 167 -7.16 6.58 15.44
C LYS A 167 -7.59 5.63 14.33
N ILE A 168 -7.17 5.92 13.10
CA ILE A 168 -7.47 5.15 11.90
C ILE A 168 -6.17 4.56 11.37
N GLN A 169 -6.22 3.31 10.91
CA GLN A 169 -5.10 2.62 10.29
C GLN A 169 -4.80 3.19 8.91
N ALA A 170 -3.56 2.99 8.42
CA ALA A 170 -3.23 3.25 7.03
C ALA A 170 -4.14 2.42 6.12
N GLY A 171 -4.56 2.99 4.99
CA GLY A 171 -5.43 2.29 4.03
C GLY A 171 -6.42 3.20 3.30
N TYR A 172 -7.23 2.57 2.47
CA TYR A 172 -8.33 3.19 1.72
C TYR A 172 -9.62 3.01 2.51
N HIS A 173 -10.24 4.12 2.90
CA HIS A 173 -11.40 4.12 3.76
C HIS A 173 -12.63 4.64 3.05
N ARG A 174 -13.79 4.15 3.51
CA ARG A 174 -15.10 4.64 3.08
C ARG A 174 -16.04 4.72 4.27
N VAL A 175 -16.87 5.72 4.26
CA VAL A 175 -17.92 5.92 5.26
C VAL A 175 -19.20 6.37 4.57
N VAL A 176 -20.31 5.88 5.06
CA VAL A 176 -21.62 6.23 4.53
C VAL A 176 -22.25 7.30 5.41
N TRP A 177 -22.82 8.33 4.77
CA TRP A 177 -23.71 9.27 5.43
C TRP A 177 -25.14 9.09 4.93
N ASP A 178 -26.05 8.94 5.86
CA ASP A 178 -27.46 8.63 5.66
C ASP A 178 -28.38 9.87 5.72
N GLY A 179 -27.81 11.08 5.73
CA GLY A 179 -28.56 12.33 5.86
C GLY A 179 -29.13 12.59 7.24
N LEU A 180 -28.59 11.94 8.28
CA LEU A 180 -28.96 12.16 9.69
C LEU A 180 -27.91 13.04 10.40
N ASN A 181 -28.38 13.84 11.37
CA ASN A 181 -27.51 14.58 12.28
C ASN A 181 -26.99 13.69 13.44
N ASP A 182 -26.19 14.26 14.35
CA ASP A 182 -25.65 13.52 15.52
C ASP A 182 -26.74 13.01 16.49
N ARG A 183 -27.98 13.54 16.39
CA ARG A 183 -29.13 13.09 17.18
C ARG A 183 -29.96 12.00 16.48
N GLY A 184 -29.60 11.61 15.24
CA GLY A 184 -30.36 10.67 14.43
C GLY A 184 -31.58 11.26 13.74
N GLU A 185 -31.68 12.58 13.65
CA GLU A 185 -32.76 13.30 12.99
C GLU A 185 -32.39 13.62 11.55
N SER A 186 -33.36 13.48 10.62
CA SER A 186 -33.16 13.84 9.21
C SER A 186 -32.87 15.33 9.04
N VAL A 187 -31.83 15.62 8.28
CA VAL A 187 -31.50 17.02 7.96
C VAL A 187 -32.26 17.51 6.73
N SER A 188 -32.31 18.82 6.52
CA SER A 188 -33.01 19.44 5.40
C SER A 188 -32.29 19.21 4.07
N THR A 189 -33.04 19.20 2.96
CA THR A 189 -32.47 19.32 1.60
C THR A 189 -31.57 20.54 1.51
N GLY A 190 -30.43 20.43 0.89
CA GLY A 190 -29.51 21.54 0.74
C GLY A 190 -28.06 21.16 0.52
N VAL A 191 -27.21 22.14 0.60
CA VAL A 191 -25.76 22.00 0.48
C VAL A 191 -25.12 21.78 1.85
N TYR A 192 -24.26 20.79 1.93
CA TYR A 192 -23.44 20.45 3.09
C TYR A 192 -21.97 20.45 2.72
N ILE A 193 -21.14 20.67 3.70
CA ILE A 193 -19.68 20.62 3.57
C ILE A 193 -19.18 19.51 4.48
N TYR A 194 -18.30 18.67 3.99
CA TYR A 194 -17.59 17.71 4.84
C TYR A 194 -16.11 17.99 4.84
N SER A 195 -15.50 17.81 5.99
CA SER A 195 -14.09 18.11 6.25
C SER A 195 -13.39 16.90 6.86
N LEU A 196 -12.27 16.50 6.26
CA LEU A 196 -11.35 15.53 6.83
C LEU A 196 -10.13 16.28 7.38
N THR A 197 -9.84 16.07 8.65
CA THR A 197 -8.73 16.70 9.36
C THR A 197 -7.86 15.66 10.05
N SER A 198 -6.54 15.81 9.92
CA SER A 198 -5.51 15.11 10.69
C SER A 198 -4.47 16.13 11.17
N PRO A 199 -3.46 15.73 11.97
CA PRO A 199 -2.38 16.64 12.37
C PRO A 199 -1.60 17.26 11.21
N SER A 200 -1.52 16.56 10.06
CA SER A 200 -0.73 16.95 8.88
C SER A 200 -1.58 17.20 7.62
N PHE A 201 -2.91 17.02 7.69
CA PHE A 201 -3.77 17.13 6.51
C PHE A 201 -5.11 17.76 6.86
N HIS A 202 -5.59 18.64 5.97
CA HIS A 202 -6.92 19.21 6.02
C HIS A 202 -7.46 19.36 4.60
N ASN A 203 -8.67 18.82 4.36
CA ASN A 203 -9.35 19.00 3.08
C ASN A 203 -10.87 19.06 3.31
N THR A 204 -11.55 19.82 2.46
CA THR A 204 -13.01 20.00 2.51
C THR A 204 -13.63 19.81 1.14
N LYS A 205 -14.83 19.28 1.12
CA LYS A 205 -15.64 19.13 -0.10
C LYS A 205 -17.09 19.46 0.18
N LYS A 206 -17.85 19.78 -0.87
CA LYS A 206 -19.29 20.05 -0.79
C LYS A 206 -20.09 18.89 -1.35
N MET A 207 -21.28 18.70 -0.82
CA MET A 207 -22.26 17.71 -1.30
C MET A 207 -23.68 18.32 -1.28
N VAL A 208 -24.57 17.75 -2.08
CA VAL A 208 -25.95 18.23 -2.24
C VAL A 208 -26.90 17.10 -1.90
N LEU A 209 -27.70 17.29 -0.84
CA LEU A 209 -28.78 16.40 -0.46
C LEU A 209 -30.07 16.82 -1.14
N LEU A 210 -30.68 15.89 -1.83
CA LEU A 210 -32.05 15.99 -2.38
C LEU A 210 -32.99 15.12 -1.54
N LYS A 211 -34.25 15.45 -1.53
CA LYS A 211 -35.31 14.63 -0.94
C LYS A 211 -36.36 14.28 -2.01
#